data_09ea6bf6da43333cc7b80ac25b201d71
#
_entry.id   09ea6bf6da43333cc7b80ac25b201d71
#
_cell.length_a   1.000
_cell.length_b   1.000
_cell.length_c   1.000
_cell.angle_alpha   90.00
_cell.angle_beta   90.00
_cell.angle_gamma   90.00
#
_symmetry.space_group_name_H-M   'P 1'
#
loop_
_entity.id
_entity.type
_entity.pdbx_description
1 polymer ?
#
loop_
_entity_poly.entity_id
_entity_poly.type
_entity_poly.pdbx_seq_one_letter_code
_entity_poly.pdbx_strand_id
1 'polypeptide(L)'
;MRNKKWISLAVAVVLTVTALPATVFAAKDGESKEELTKVTLNEVAHSIFYAPQYVAIEEGYFAEEGLDLTLVTGFGADKTMTAVISGEADIGFMGAEASIYAYQEGATDPVVNFAQLTQRAGNFLVAREEMPDFTWDDLKDKRVLGGRKGGMPEMVFEYILRNHNIDPATDLEIDQSIDFGSTAAAFTGDMSADFTVEFEPSATALEREGKGYVVASLGVDSGYVPYTSYSAKTSFLNENPQIIQSFTNALQKGMDYVQSHSPEEIAQVISPQFPETDMDTLTTIVNRYYEQDTWKENLVFEKDSFELLQDILESAGELEKRVDYEQLVTTEFANTAIN
;
A
#
# COMPACT_ATOMS: atom_id res chain seq x y z
N MET A 1 -69.96 56.38 14.88
CA MET A 1 -69.90 57.59 14.03
C MET A 1 -68.88 57.38 12.95
N ARG A 2 -69.34 57.28 11.93
CA ARG A 2 -69.54 57.95 10.60
C ARG A 2 -68.67 57.39 9.50
N ASN A 3 -69.37 56.75 8.59
CA ASN A 3 -68.99 56.31 7.25
C ASN A 3 -68.17 57.32 6.46
N LYS A 4 -67.26 56.85 5.58
CA LYS A 4 -67.17 57.42 4.21
C LYS A 4 -66.71 56.32 3.24
N LYS A 5 -67.62 56.00 2.33
CA LYS A 5 -67.40 55.28 1.07
C LYS A 5 -66.68 56.23 0.11
N TRP A 6 -65.71 55.72 -0.64
CA TRP A 6 -65.30 56.29 -1.91
C TRP A 6 -65.19 55.19 -2.93
N ILE A 7 -65.95 55.39 -3.97
CA ILE A 7 -66.03 54.64 -5.20
C ILE A 7 -64.95 55.22 -6.13
N SER A 8 -64.16 54.40 -6.75
CA SER A 8 -63.29 54.80 -7.87
C SER A 8 -63.27 53.73 -8.96
N LEU A 9 -63.69 54.19 -10.07
CA LEU A 9 -63.79 53.83 -11.42
C LEU A 9 -62.70 52.89 -11.94
N ALA A 10 -63.15 51.78 -12.58
CA ALA A 10 -62.34 50.92 -13.39
C ALA A 10 -62.08 51.52 -14.77
N VAL A 11 -60.84 51.62 -15.18
CA VAL A 11 -60.41 51.85 -16.57
C VAL A 11 -59.75 50.57 -17.06
N ALA A 12 -60.49 49.87 -17.98
CA ALA A 12 -59.92 48.71 -18.67
C ALA A 12 -59.02 49.21 -19.81
N VAL A 13 -57.75 48.94 -19.73
CA VAL A 13 -56.83 49.05 -20.87
C VAL A 13 -56.59 47.64 -21.41
N VAL A 14 -57.12 47.41 -22.59
CA VAL A 14 -56.86 46.20 -23.38
C VAL A 14 -55.48 46.36 -24.05
N LEU A 15 -54.48 45.70 -23.55
CA LEU A 15 -53.20 45.53 -24.24
C LEU A 15 -53.18 44.19 -24.94
N THR A 16 -53.29 44.21 -26.26
CA THR A 16 -53.02 43.11 -27.16
C THR A 16 -51.53 42.78 -27.15
N VAL A 17 -51.19 41.68 -26.49
CA VAL A 17 -49.82 41.11 -26.51
C VAL A 17 -49.78 40.13 -27.69
N THR A 18 -49.03 40.52 -28.71
CA THR A 18 -48.63 39.63 -29.80
C THR A 18 -47.64 38.60 -29.27
N ALA A 19 -48.06 37.32 -29.20
CA ALA A 19 -47.18 36.23 -28.84
C ALA A 19 -46.18 35.94 -29.97
N LEU A 20 -44.91 36.22 -29.75
CA LEU A 20 -43.79 35.66 -30.50
C LEU A 20 -43.50 34.25 -29.94
N PRO A 21 -43.25 33.23 -30.78
CA PRO A 21 -42.88 31.92 -30.28
C PRO A 21 -41.47 32.01 -29.70
N ALA A 22 -41.34 31.90 -28.37
CA ALA A 22 -40.08 31.67 -27.72
C ALA A 22 -39.62 30.22 -28.06
N THR A 23 -38.62 30.12 -28.93
CA THR A 23 -37.86 28.88 -29.08
C THR A 23 -37.15 28.64 -27.73
N VAL A 24 -37.69 27.70 -26.96
CA VAL A 24 -37.03 27.17 -25.79
C VAL A 24 -35.83 26.38 -26.31
N PHE A 25 -34.63 27.00 -26.25
CA PHE A 25 -33.39 26.25 -26.23
C PHE A 25 -33.41 25.46 -24.92
N ALA A 26 -33.76 24.18 -24.99
CA ALA A 26 -33.47 23.24 -23.92
C ALA A 26 -31.94 23.19 -23.79
N ALA A 27 -31.42 23.87 -22.80
CA ALA A 27 -30.09 23.62 -22.33
C ALA A 27 -30.00 22.15 -21.93
N LYS A 28 -29.15 21.41 -22.64
CA LYS A 28 -28.82 20.05 -22.34
C LYS A 28 -27.77 20.11 -21.21
N ASP A 29 -28.21 20.54 -20.03
CA ASP A 29 -27.41 20.47 -18.80
C ASP A 29 -27.93 19.27 -18.01
N GLY A 30 -27.16 18.23 -18.04
CA GLY A 30 -27.43 17.00 -17.32
C GLY A 30 -26.39 15.96 -17.67
N GLU A 31 -25.10 16.28 -17.57
CA GLU A 31 -24.14 15.25 -17.20
C GLU A 31 -24.54 14.83 -15.78
N SER A 32 -25.27 13.73 -15.67
CA SER A 32 -25.39 13.02 -14.43
C SER A 32 -23.94 12.65 -14.04
N LYS A 33 -23.36 13.31 -13.04
CA LYS A 33 -22.17 12.76 -12.40
C LYS A 33 -22.55 11.33 -12.02
N GLU A 34 -21.96 10.36 -12.69
CA GLU A 34 -22.09 8.98 -12.25
C GLU A 34 -21.64 8.94 -10.80
N GLU A 35 -22.48 8.40 -9.94
CA GLU A 35 -22.18 8.25 -8.52
C GLU A 35 -21.05 7.22 -8.40
N LEU A 36 -19.90 7.64 -7.87
CA LEU A 36 -18.74 6.78 -7.70
C LEU A 36 -19.08 5.65 -6.73
N THR A 37 -18.58 4.45 -7.02
CA THR A 37 -18.75 3.29 -6.15
C THR A 37 -17.75 3.38 -4.98
N LYS A 38 -18.24 3.32 -3.75
CA LYS A 38 -17.40 3.36 -2.56
C LYS A 38 -16.64 2.07 -2.37
N VAL A 39 -15.34 2.19 -2.11
CA VAL A 39 -14.44 1.07 -1.81
C VAL A 39 -13.56 1.45 -0.63
N THR A 40 -13.48 0.57 0.37
CA THR A 40 -12.59 0.74 1.52
C THR A 40 -11.37 -0.16 1.35
N LEU A 41 -10.20 0.48 1.26
CA LEU A 41 -8.89 -0.16 1.26
C LEU A 41 -8.25 -0.03 2.64
N ASN A 42 -7.87 -1.14 3.27
CA ASN A 42 -7.06 -1.14 4.48
C ASN A 42 -5.61 -1.50 4.13
N GLU A 43 -4.68 -0.58 4.35
CA GLU A 43 -3.25 -0.78 4.13
C GLU A 43 -2.52 -1.14 5.42
N VAL A 44 -1.54 -2.01 5.33
CA VAL A 44 -0.75 -2.49 6.48
C VAL A 44 0.01 -1.38 7.19
N ALA A 45 0.50 -0.40 6.46
CA ALA A 45 1.23 0.75 6.93
C ALA A 45 1.12 1.89 5.90
N HIS A 46 1.18 3.14 6.36
CA HIS A 46 1.28 4.30 5.49
C HIS A 46 2.76 4.58 5.21
N SER A 47 3.24 4.18 4.03
CA SER A 47 4.67 4.18 3.72
C SER A 47 4.95 4.59 2.27
N ILE A 48 5.99 5.41 2.08
CA ILE A 48 6.51 5.79 0.76
C ILE A 48 6.87 4.57 -0.09
N PHE A 49 7.11 3.43 0.54
CA PHE A 49 7.29 2.12 -0.11
C PHE A 49 6.16 1.75 -1.07
N TYR A 50 4.97 2.32 -0.89
CA TYR A 50 3.78 2.07 -1.69
C TYR A 50 3.46 3.22 -2.67
N ALA A 51 4.48 3.94 -3.12
CA ALA A 51 4.33 5.12 -3.99
C ALA A 51 3.36 4.94 -5.18
N PRO A 52 3.33 3.81 -5.92
CA PRO A 52 2.37 3.64 -7.02
C PRO A 52 0.90 3.72 -6.59
N GLN A 53 0.57 3.23 -5.37
CA GLN A 53 -0.78 3.36 -4.79
C GLN A 53 -1.13 4.83 -4.57
N TYR A 54 -0.21 5.60 -3.99
CA TYR A 54 -0.46 7.01 -3.70
C TYR A 54 -0.47 7.86 -4.98
N VAL A 55 0.32 7.51 -5.98
CA VAL A 55 0.20 8.11 -7.33
C VAL A 55 -1.21 7.87 -7.88
N ALA A 56 -1.73 6.64 -7.79
CA ALA A 56 -3.07 6.35 -8.28
C ALA A 56 -4.17 7.13 -7.53
N ILE A 57 -3.95 7.44 -6.25
CA ILE A 57 -4.85 8.28 -5.44
C ILE A 57 -4.76 9.74 -5.86
N GLU A 58 -3.54 10.32 -5.88
CA GLU A 58 -3.33 11.75 -6.10
C GLU A 58 -3.59 12.19 -7.55
N GLU A 59 -3.29 11.33 -8.54
CA GLU A 59 -3.63 11.55 -9.94
C GLU A 59 -5.12 11.27 -10.25
N GLY A 60 -5.89 10.75 -9.26
CA GLY A 60 -7.32 10.55 -9.38
C GLY A 60 -7.72 9.33 -10.22
N TYR A 61 -6.82 8.37 -10.46
CA TYR A 61 -7.08 7.21 -11.31
C TYR A 61 -8.21 6.32 -10.77
N PHE A 62 -8.40 6.23 -9.44
CA PHE A 62 -9.55 5.54 -8.88
C PHE A 62 -10.88 6.20 -9.25
N ALA A 63 -10.94 7.54 -9.22
CA ALA A 63 -12.14 8.27 -9.61
C ALA A 63 -12.43 8.16 -11.12
N GLU A 64 -11.38 8.12 -11.95
CA GLU A 64 -11.51 7.86 -13.40
C GLU A 64 -12.12 6.48 -13.69
N GLU A 65 -11.78 5.49 -12.86
CA GLU A 65 -12.32 4.12 -12.92
C GLU A 65 -13.67 3.96 -12.20
N GLY A 66 -14.29 5.08 -11.77
CA GLY A 66 -15.61 5.09 -11.14
C GLY A 66 -15.64 4.73 -9.66
N LEU A 67 -14.49 4.81 -8.96
CA LEU A 67 -14.36 4.45 -7.57
C LEU A 67 -14.14 5.67 -6.66
N ASP A 68 -14.84 5.69 -5.51
CA ASP A 68 -14.63 6.60 -4.37
C ASP A 68 -13.86 5.82 -3.29
N LEU A 69 -12.52 5.94 -3.33
CA LEU A 69 -11.63 5.18 -2.45
C LEU A 69 -11.53 5.80 -1.06
N THR A 70 -11.79 5.00 -0.04
CA THR A 70 -11.47 5.33 1.35
C THR A 70 -10.24 4.51 1.79
N LEU A 71 -9.15 5.19 2.11
CA LEU A 71 -7.92 4.58 2.61
C LEU A 71 -7.90 4.58 4.14
N VAL A 72 -7.61 3.41 4.74
CA VAL A 72 -7.48 3.23 6.19
C VAL A 72 -6.17 2.51 6.48
N THR A 73 -5.38 2.99 7.43
CA THR A 73 -4.14 2.32 7.86
C THR A 73 -4.41 1.37 9.02
N GLY A 74 -4.10 0.08 8.86
CA GLY A 74 -4.32 -0.98 9.84
C GLY A 74 -3.24 -1.10 10.92
N PHE A 75 -2.02 -0.64 10.64
CA PHE A 75 -0.85 -0.79 11.51
C PHE A 75 -0.49 -2.25 11.84
N GLY A 76 -0.48 -3.11 10.84
CA GLY A 76 -0.11 -4.52 10.93
C GLY A 76 -0.93 -5.42 10.03
N ALA A 77 -0.30 -6.48 9.47
CA ALA A 77 -0.94 -7.39 8.54
C ALA A 77 -2.10 -8.17 9.20
N ASP A 78 -1.96 -8.53 10.47
CA ASP A 78 -3.01 -9.17 11.27
C ASP A 78 -4.26 -8.29 11.42
N LYS A 79 -4.08 -6.98 11.62
CA LYS A 79 -5.19 -6.03 11.75
C LYS A 79 -5.84 -5.77 10.40
N THR A 80 -5.04 -5.61 9.33
CA THR A 80 -5.54 -5.46 7.97
C THR A 80 -6.33 -6.71 7.53
N MET A 81 -5.80 -7.91 7.78
CA MET A 81 -6.50 -9.16 7.50
C MET A 81 -7.83 -9.25 8.30
N THR A 82 -7.81 -8.86 9.57
CA THR A 82 -9.02 -8.81 10.40
C THR A 82 -10.07 -7.87 9.82
N ALA A 83 -9.68 -6.69 9.35
CA ALA A 83 -10.60 -5.73 8.72
C ALA A 83 -11.24 -6.30 7.44
N VAL A 84 -10.49 -7.04 6.63
CA VAL A 84 -11.02 -7.71 5.42
C VAL A 84 -11.99 -8.84 5.80
N ILE A 85 -11.60 -9.71 6.73
CA ILE A 85 -12.43 -10.85 7.15
C ILE A 85 -13.73 -10.37 7.79
N SER A 86 -13.68 -9.33 8.63
CA SER A 86 -14.86 -8.75 9.28
C SER A 86 -15.79 -7.99 8.33
N GLY A 87 -15.27 -7.56 7.16
CA GLY A 87 -15.98 -6.72 6.21
C GLY A 87 -15.95 -5.22 6.55
N GLU A 88 -15.05 -4.80 7.44
CA GLU A 88 -14.74 -3.39 7.68
C GLU A 88 -13.95 -2.77 6.52
N ALA A 89 -13.23 -3.61 5.77
CA ALA A 89 -12.58 -3.25 4.53
C ALA A 89 -12.98 -4.22 3.41
N ASP A 90 -13.13 -3.70 2.20
CA ASP A 90 -13.41 -4.47 1.00
C ASP A 90 -12.14 -5.14 0.47
N ILE A 91 -11.05 -4.41 0.53
CA ILE A 91 -9.72 -4.79 0.04
C ILE A 91 -8.69 -4.57 1.14
N GLY A 92 -7.79 -5.54 1.32
CA GLY A 92 -6.61 -5.43 2.16
C GLY A 92 -5.34 -5.30 1.33
N PHE A 93 -4.42 -4.47 1.80
CA PHE A 93 -3.07 -4.35 1.23
C PHE A 93 -2.04 -4.64 2.30
N MET A 94 -1.37 -5.78 2.19
CA MET A 94 -0.47 -6.30 3.22
C MET A 94 0.50 -7.33 2.63
N GLY A 95 1.36 -7.88 3.47
CA GLY A 95 2.19 -9.03 3.11
C GLY A 95 1.34 -10.24 2.69
N ALA A 96 1.75 -10.90 1.62
CA ALA A 96 0.97 -12.00 1.04
C ALA A 96 0.89 -13.24 1.94
N GLU A 97 1.79 -13.36 2.93
CA GLU A 97 1.78 -14.41 3.95
C GLU A 97 0.49 -14.43 4.78
N ALA A 98 -0.11 -13.26 4.99
CA ALA A 98 -1.32 -13.15 5.80
C ALA A 98 -2.50 -13.98 5.23
N SER A 99 -2.60 -14.09 3.90
CA SER A 99 -3.62 -14.93 3.25
C SER A 99 -3.37 -16.42 3.49
N ILE A 100 -2.08 -16.85 3.53
CA ILE A 100 -1.69 -18.22 3.85
C ILE A 100 -2.08 -18.57 5.28
N TYR A 101 -1.73 -17.69 6.24
CA TYR A 101 -2.08 -17.90 7.65
C TYR A 101 -3.60 -17.99 7.88
N ALA A 102 -4.36 -17.03 7.34
CA ALA A 102 -5.81 -17.04 7.46
C ALA A 102 -6.44 -18.31 6.85
N TYR A 103 -5.91 -18.79 5.72
CA TYR A 103 -6.36 -20.03 5.08
C TYR A 103 -6.08 -21.25 5.96
N GLN A 104 -4.89 -21.33 6.54
CA GLN A 104 -4.50 -22.45 7.43
C GLN A 104 -5.29 -22.48 8.74
N GLU A 105 -5.71 -21.32 9.23
CA GLU A 105 -6.60 -21.21 10.38
C GLU A 105 -8.05 -21.61 10.07
N GLY A 106 -8.34 -21.97 8.82
CA GLY A 106 -9.63 -22.52 8.39
C GLY A 106 -10.67 -21.48 7.99
N ALA A 107 -10.22 -20.36 7.41
CA ALA A 107 -11.13 -19.38 6.83
C ALA A 107 -12.12 -20.02 5.86
N THR A 108 -13.41 -19.86 6.13
CA THR A 108 -14.50 -20.41 5.28
C THR A 108 -14.74 -19.62 4.00
N ASP A 109 -14.32 -18.36 3.98
CA ASP A 109 -14.30 -17.48 2.82
C ASP A 109 -12.86 -16.95 2.67
N PRO A 110 -12.00 -17.68 1.94
CA PRO A 110 -10.58 -17.35 1.84
C PRO A 110 -10.34 -15.95 1.29
N VAL A 111 -9.32 -15.29 1.81
CA VAL A 111 -8.83 -14.01 1.30
C VAL A 111 -7.77 -14.29 0.24
N VAL A 112 -8.06 -13.92 -1.00
CA VAL A 112 -7.29 -14.23 -2.21
C VAL A 112 -6.56 -13.00 -2.69
N ASN A 113 -5.27 -13.16 -3.01
CA ASN A 113 -4.44 -12.10 -3.60
C ASN A 113 -4.79 -11.95 -5.09
N PHE A 114 -5.04 -10.73 -5.54
CA PHE A 114 -5.41 -10.45 -6.93
C PHE A 114 -4.46 -9.48 -7.65
N ALA A 115 -3.58 -8.81 -6.90
CA ALA A 115 -2.58 -7.88 -7.46
C ALA A 115 -1.36 -7.80 -6.53
N GLN A 116 -0.14 -7.80 -7.10
CA GLN A 116 1.12 -7.64 -6.36
C GLN A 116 1.74 -6.29 -6.72
N LEU A 117 2.03 -5.45 -5.73
CA LEU A 117 2.62 -4.12 -5.93
C LEU A 117 4.14 -4.15 -5.89
N THR A 118 4.71 -4.73 -4.85
CA THR A 118 6.15 -4.69 -4.57
C THR A 118 6.79 -6.06 -4.79
N GLN A 119 8.00 -6.03 -5.36
CA GLN A 119 8.76 -7.24 -5.69
C GLN A 119 10.09 -7.35 -4.95
N ARG A 120 10.33 -6.47 -3.98
CA ARG A 120 11.51 -6.48 -3.11
C ARG A 120 11.13 -6.09 -1.69
N ALA A 121 11.96 -6.44 -0.72
CA ALA A 121 11.79 -5.95 0.64
C ALA A 121 11.93 -4.43 0.70
N GLY A 122 11.13 -3.78 1.54
CA GLY A 122 11.11 -2.32 1.67
C GLY A 122 11.95 -1.78 2.81
N ASN A 123 12.63 -2.64 3.56
CA ASN A 123 13.40 -2.27 4.73
C ASN A 123 14.91 -2.21 4.46
N PHE A 124 15.57 -1.51 5.38
CA PHE A 124 17.00 -1.26 5.38
C PHE A 124 17.59 -1.73 6.71
N LEU A 125 18.84 -2.20 6.66
CA LEU A 125 19.62 -2.44 7.84
C LEU A 125 20.34 -1.15 8.23
N VAL A 126 20.10 -0.70 9.44
CA VAL A 126 20.70 0.51 10.00
C VAL A 126 21.66 0.12 11.12
N ALA A 127 22.92 0.48 10.98
CA ALA A 127 23.95 0.30 11.99
C ALA A 127 24.03 1.48 12.95
N ARG A 128 24.49 1.28 14.16
CA ARG A 128 24.73 2.34 15.13
C ARG A 128 25.94 3.19 14.79
N GLU A 129 26.93 2.59 14.15
CA GLU A 129 28.18 3.24 13.74
C GLU A 129 28.32 3.19 12.22
N GLU A 130 29.09 4.11 11.67
CA GLU A 130 29.39 4.15 10.24
C GLU A 130 30.21 2.92 9.83
N MET A 131 29.76 2.18 8.82
CA MET A 131 30.40 0.95 8.33
C MET A 131 30.50 0.99 6.80
N PRO A 132 31.48 1.73 6.22
CA PRO A 132 31.57 1.89 4.76
C PRO A 132 31.89 0.57 4.02
N ASP A 133 32.50 -0.38 4.69
CA ASP A 133 32.86 -1.71 4.16
C ASP A 133 31.98 -2.81 4.75
N PHE A 134 30.73 -2.51 5.10
CA PHE A 134 29.79 -3.46 5.69
C PHE A 134 29.68 -4.75 4.88
N THR A 135 29.72 -5.87 5.59
CA THR A 135 29.40 -7.21 5.08
C THR A 135 28.41 -7.89 6.02
N TRP A 136 27.63 -8.83 5.53
CA TRP A 136 26.67 -9.57 6.36
C TRP A 136 27.34 -10.31 7.53
N ASP A 137 28.62 -10.71 7.39
CA ASP A 137 29.39 -11.34 8.47
C ASP A 137 29.59 -10.42 9.68
N ASP A 138 29.47 -9.09 9.52
CA ASP A 138 29.58 -8.13 10.62
C ASP A 138 28.42 -8.22 11.63
N LEU A 139 27.35 -8.95 11.27
CA LEU A 139 26.22 -9.20 12.18
C LEU A 139 26.48 -10.33 13.19
N LYS A 140 27.52 -11.13 13.00
CA LYS A 140 27.85 -12.22 13.93
C LYS A 140 28.17 -11.68 15.31
N ASP A 141 27.61 -12.32 16.34
CA ASP A 141 27.71 -11.92 17.75
C ASP A 141 27.10 -10.52 18.05
N LYS A 142 26.26 -9.98 17.17
CA LYS A 142 25.60 -8.67 17.33
C LYS A 142 24.15 -8.82 17.75
N ARG A 143 23.60 -7.73 18.32
CA ARG A 143 22.19 -7.60 18.64
C ARG A 143 21.48 -6.72 17.62
N VAL A 144 20.46 -7.27 17.00
CA VAL A 144 19.64 -6.61 15.95
C VAL A 144 18.19 -6.51 16.41
N LEU A 145 17.59 -5.33 16.31
CA LEU A 145 16.15 -5.17 16.43
C LEU A 145 15.52 -5.58 15.11
N GLY A 146 15.00 -6.82 15.02
CA GLY A 146 14.58 -7.44 13.76
C GLY A 146 13.10 -7.21 13.42
N GLY A 147 12.32 -6.67 14.36
CA GLY A 147 10.87 -6.56 14.23
C GLY A 147 10.13 -7.83 14.66
N ARG A 148 8.80 -7.80 14.57
CA ARG A 148 7.91 -8.86 15.09
C ARG A 148 8.09 -10.17 14.33
N LYS A 149 8.24 -11.27 15.09
CA LYS A 149 8.32 -12.63 14.56
C LYS A 149 7.13 -12.99 13.65
N GLY A 150 7.41 -13.67 12.54
CA GLY A 150 6.42 -14.16 11.59
C GLY A 150 5.82 -13.09 10.67
N GLY A 151 6.33 -11.86 10.69
CA GLY A 151 6.03 -10.84 9.70
C GLY A 151 7.02 -10.85 8.54
N MET A 152 6.61 -10.44 7.34
CA MET A 152 7.51 -10.40 6.17
C MET A 152 8.83 -9.68 6.43
N PRO A 153 8.89 -8.53 7.14
CA PRO A 153 10.14 -7.86 7.41
C PRO A 153 11.18 -8.75 8.10
N GLU A 154 10.76 -9.42 9.15
CA GLU A 154 11.60 -10.30 9.95
C GLU A 154 11.98 -11.57 9.20
N MET A 155 11.01 -12.25 8.58
CA MET A 155 11.28 -13.50 7.84
C MET A 155 12.19 -13.29 6.64
N VAL A 156 12.08 -12.17 5.92
CA VAL A 156 12.99 -11.83 4.82
C VAL A 156 14.38 -11.50 5.33
N PHE A 157 14.50 -10.83 6.46
CA PHE A 157 15.82 -10.60 7.11
C PHE A 157 16.50 -11.92 7.47
N GLU A 158 15.80 -12.85 8.10
CA GLU A 158 16.33 -14.19 8.37
C GLU A 158 16.68 -14.97 7.09
N TYR A 159 15.86 -14.84 6.04
CA TYR A 159 16.12 -15.45 4.73
C TYR A 159 17.44 -14.94 4.13
N ILE A 160 17.69 -13.64 4.20
CA ILE A 160 18.94 -13.03 3.75
C ILE A 160 20.13 -13.58 4.57
N LEU A 161 20.01 -13.63 5.90
CA LEU A 161 21.05 -14.18 6.77
C LEU A 161 21.43 -15.61 6.36
N ARG A 162 20.43 -16.47 6.16
CA ARG A 162 20.65 -17.86 5.72
C ARG A 162 21.34 -17.94 4.35
N ASN A 163 20.99 -17.05 3.42
CA ASN A 163 21.64 -16.98 2.10
C ASN A 163 23.13 -16.57 2.21
N HIS A 164 23.49 -15.84 3.27
CA HIS A 164 24.87 -15.50 3.60
C HIS A 164 25.56 -16.51 4.54
N ASN A 165 24.96 -17.70 4.75
CA ASN A 165 25.44 -18.75 5.64
C ASN A 165 25.57 -18.28 7.11
N ILE A 166 24.67 -17.42 7.55
CA ILE A 166 24.52 -16.96 8.94
C ILE A 166 23.27 -17.62 9.50
N ASP A 167 23.40 -18.33 10.62
CA ASP A 167 22.27 -18.94 11.31
C ASP A 167 21.59 -17.88 12.21
N PRO A 168 20.35 -17.45 11.91
CA PRO A 168 19.67 -16.43 12.72
C PRO A 168 19.44 -16.84 14.17
N ALA A 169 19.45 -18.14 14.47
CA ALA A 169 19.20 -18.64 15.82
C ALA A 169 20.45 -18.72 16.70
N THR A 170 21.65 -18.75 16.11
CA THR A 170 22.90 -19.05 16.85
C THR A 170 23.99 -18.04 16.62
N ASP A 171 24.04 -17.35 15.47
CA ASP A 171 25.15 -16.50 15.09
C ASP A 171 24.99 -15.04 15.53
N LEU A 172 23.76 -14.62 15.89
CA LEU A 172 23.45 -13.26 16.35
C LEU A 172 22.24 -13.28 17.29
N GLU A 173 21.96 -12.16 17.96
CA GLU A 173 20.74 -11.97 18.74
C GLU A 173 19.75 -11.12 17.96
N ILE A 174 18.61 -11.70 17.53
CA ILE A 174 17.53 -10.97 16.89
C ILE A 174 16.42 -10.74 17.92
N ASP A 175 16.18 -9.46 18.28
CA ASP A 175 15.05 -9.09 19.12
C ASP A 175 13.79 -8.98 18.25
N GLN A 176 12.89 -9.95 18.42
CA GLN A 176 11.62 -10.07 17.69
C GLN A 176 10.41 -9.60 18.50
N SER A 177 10.63 -8.94 19.64
CA SER A 177 9.57 -8.54 20.57
C SER A 177 9.00 -7.15 20.27
N ILE A 178 9.61 -6.40 19.37
CA ILE A 178 9.27 -5.01 19.08
C ILE A 178 8.34 -4.94 17.87
N ASP A 179 7.20 -4.29 18.05
CA ASP A 179 6.22 -4.10 16.98
C ASP A 179 6.78 -3.26 15.85
N PHE A 180 6.31 -3.55 14.64
CA PHE A 180 6.54 -2.79 13.43
C PHE A 180 6.24 -1.29 13.64
N GLY A 181 7.15 -0.43 13.21
CA GLY A 181 7.03 1.03 13.38
C GLY A 181 7.50 1.57 14.74
N SER A 182 7.93 0.68 15.67
CA SER A 182 8.50 1.09 16.96
C SER A 182 10.00 0.82 17.07
N THR A 183 10.60 0.17 16.08
CA THR A 183 12.01 -0.26 16.08
C THR A 183 12.97 0.93 16.13
N ALA A 184 12.75 2.00 15.36
CA ALA A 184 13.58 3.20 15.38
C ALA A 184 13.60 3.90 16.75
N ALA A 185 12.42 4.01 17.40
CA ALA A 185 12.31 4.57 18.73
C ALA A 185 13.02 3.69 19.78
N ALA A 186 12.86 2.37 19.67
CA ALA A 186 13.56 1.41 20.51
C ALA A 186 15.08 1.49 20.29
N PHE A 187 15.54 1.54 19.05
CA PHE A 187 16.96 1.66 18.70
C PHE A 187 17.58 2.92 19.29
N THR A 188 16.89 4.06 19.23
CA THR A 188 17.41 5.30 19.84
C THR A 188 17.40 5.26 21.37
N GLY A 189 16.51 4.51 21.99
CA GLY A 189 16.39 4.36 23.44
C GLY A 189 17.24 3.24 24.04
N ASP A 190 17.55 2.22 23.27
CA ASP A 190 18.34 1.04 23.70
C ASP A 190 19.73 1.04 23.06
N MET A 191 20.71 1.50 23.83
CA MET A 191 22.10 1.57 23.38
C MET A 191 22.80 0.21 23.28
N SER A 192 22.14 -0.90 23.66
CA SER A 192 22.72 -2.24 23.54
C SER A 192 22.49 -2.89 22.19
N ALA A 193 21.56 -2.35 21.36
CA ALA A 193 21.35 -2.82 20.01
C ALA A 193 22.40 -2.24 19.06
N ASP A 194 23.09 -3.11 18.33
CA ASP A 194 24.11 -2.72 17.34
C ASP A 194 23.46 -2.29 16.02
N PHE A 195 22.36 -2.96 15.65
CA PHE A 195 21.63 -2.74 14.40
C PHE A 195 20.12 -2.74 14.62
N THR A 196 19.40 -2.17 13.65
CA THR A 196 17.95 -2.23 13.57
C THR A 196 17.50 -2.38 12.12
N VAL A 197 16.38 -3.08 11.91
CA VAL A 197 15.71 -3.21 10.61
C VAL A 197 14.61 -2.19 10.53
N GLU A 198 14.75 -1.24 9.61
CA GLU A 198 13.86 -0.08 9.50
C GLU A 198 13.24 0.05 8.13
N PHE A 199 12.02 0.60 8.11
CA PHE A 199 11.40 1.12 6.90
C PHE A 199 11.65 2.62 6.75
N GLU A 200 11.40 3.14 5.56
CA GLU A 200 11.33 4.57 5.34
C GLU A 200 9.97 5.15 5.78
N PRO A 201 9.93 6.33 6.38
CA PRO A 201 11.03 7.32 6.51
C PRO A 201 11.96 7.13 7.72
N SER A 202 11.78 6.11 8.56
CA SER A 202 12.54 5.95 9.80
C SER A 202 14.03 5.75 9.58
N ALA A 203 14.42 4.97 8.54
CA ALA A 203 15.84 4.77 8.21
C ALA A 203 16.53 6.09 7.88
N THR A 204 15.95 6.90 6.97
CA THR A 204 16.47 8.24 6.64
C THR A 204 16.46 9.18 7.85
N ALA A 205 15.46 9.11 8.72
CA ALA A 205 15.40 9.95 9.92
C ALA A 205 16.56 9.63 10.87
N LEU A 206 16.87 8.36 11.10
CA LEU A 206 18.02 7.95 11.93
C LEU A 206 19.34 8.47 11.36
N GLU A 207 19.55 8.43 10.04
CA GLU A 207 20.74 8.99 9.40
C GLU A 207 20.83 10.51 9.58
N ARG A 208 19.75 11.25 9.31
CA ARG A 208 19.72 12.71 9.43
C ARG A 208 19.92 13.19 10.85
N GLU A 209 19.47 12.42 11.84
CA GLU A 209 19.68 12.71 13.25
C GLU A 209 21.06 12.28 13.75
N GLY A 210 21.87 11.61 12.92
CA GLY A 210 23.18 11.08 13.31
C GLY A 210 23.11 9.98 14.37
N LYS A 211 21.99 9.23 14.39
CA LYS A 211 21.72 8.16 15.36
C LYS A 211 21.91 6.76 14.78
N GLY A 212 22.07 6.68 13.47
CA GLY A 212 22.29 5.43 12.75
C GLY A 212 22.75 5.70 11.32
N TYR A 213 23.19 4.66 10.65
CA TYR A 213 23.72 4.68 9.29
C TYR A 213 23.11 3.52 8.50
N VAL A 214 22.48 3.78 7.38
CA VAL A 214 22.00 2.73 6.49
C VAL A 214 23.20 2.03 5.87
N VAL A 215 23.35 0.74 6.15
CA VAL A 215 24.50 -0.08 5.71
C VAL A 215 24.12 -1.10 4.65
N ALA A 216 22.85 -1.51 4.56
CA ALA A 216 22.37 -2.42 3.53
C ALA A 216 20.88 -2.18 3.22
N SER A 217 20.50 -2.43 1.96
CA SER A 217 19.10 -2.55 1.55
C SER A 217 18.70 -4.02 1.59
N LEU A 218 17.73 -4.38 2.43
CA LEU A 218 17.18 -5.73 2.42
C LEU A 218 16.52 -6.04 1.07
N GLY A 219 16.00 -5.03 0.39
CA GLY A 219 15.40 -5.18 -0.94
C GLY A 219 16.39 -5.61 -2.02
N VAL A 220 17.64 -5.15 -1.93
CA VAL A 220 18.72 -5.60 -2.84
C VAL A 220 19.12 -7.04 -2.50
N ASP A 221 19.37 -7.33 -1.23
CA ASP A 221 19.91 -8.61 -0.79
C ASP A 221 18.89 -9.75 -0.77
N SER A 222 17.60 -9.47 -0.59
CA SER A 222 16.55 -10.48 -0.73
C SER A 222 16.37 -10.98 -2.17
N GLY A 223 16.79 -10.18 -3.15
CA GLY A 223 16.36 -10.38 -4.53
C GLY A 223 14.87 -10.10 -4.71
N TYR A 224 14.26 -10.70 -5.74
CA TYR A 224 12.83 -10.55 -5.98
C TYR A 224 12.03 -11.47 -5.04
N VAL A 225 11.23 -10.86 -4.16
CA VAL A 225 10.33 -11.52 -3.23
C VAL A 225 8.94 -10.88 -3.31
N PRO A 226 7.84 -11.66 -3.22
CA PRO A 226 6.49 -11.09 -3.25
C PRO A 226 6.20 -10.46 -1.89
N TYR A 227 6.52 -9.16 -1.74
CA TYR A 227 6.50 -8.53 -0.43
C TYR A 227 5.12 -8.06 -0.01
N THR A 228 4.40 -7.30 -0.87
CA THR A 228 3.04 -6.85 -0.59
C THR A 228 2.10 -7.05 -1.76
N SER A 229 0.86 -7.42 -1.44
CA SER A 229 -0.20 -7.67 -2.40
C SER A 229 -1.55 -7.14 -1.93
N TYR A 230 -2.44 -6.88 -2.88
CA TYR A 230 -3.85 -6.59 -2.64
C TYR A 230 -4.64 -7.88 -2.61
N SER A 231 -5.51 -7.98 -1.62
CA SER A 231 -6.32 -9.18 -1.41
C SER A 231 -7.74 -8.82 -1.00
N ALA A 232 -8.69 -9.70 -1.33
CA ALA A 232 -10.08 -9.58 -0.94
C ALA A 232 -10.67 -10.96 -0.68
N LYS A 233 -11.81 -11.02 0.02
CA LYS A 233 -12.54 -12.29 0.20
C LYS A 233 -12.98 -12.86 -1.13
N THR A 234 -12.96 -14.18 -1.27
CA THR A 234 -13.44 -14.89 -2.46
C THR A 234 -14.86 -14.50 -2.81
N SER A 235 -15.75 -14.34 -1.82
CA SER A 235 -17.11 -13.87 -2.03
C SER A 235 -17.14 -12.47 -2.67
N PHE A 236 -16.32 -11.54 -2.17
CA PHE A 236 -16.26 -10.17 -2.69
C PHE A 236 -15.75 -10.13 -4.14
N LEU A 237 -14.69 -10.89 -4.45
CA LEU A 237 -14.16 -11.02 -5.82
C LEU A 237 -15.23 -11.51 -6.81
N ASN A 238 -16.03 -12.51 -6.40
CA ASN A 238 -17.07 -13.11 -7.24
C ASN A 238 -18.30 -12.22 -7.39
N GLU A 239 -18.68 -11.51 -6.35
CA GLU A 239 -19.88 -10.65 -6.34
C GLU A 239 -19.62 -9.27 -6.97
N ASN A 240 -18.37 -8.79 -6.92
CA ASN A 240 -17.99 -7.44 -7.36
C ASN A 240 -16.80 -7.43 -8.34
N PRO A 241 -16.76 -8.29 -9.38
CA PRO A 241 -15.58 -8.38 -10.26
C PRO A 241 -15.28 -7.07 -11.00
N GLN A 242 -16.29 -6.24 -11.29
CA GLN A 242 -16.09 -4.93 -11.92
C GLN A 242 -15.37 -3.95 -10.99
N ILE A 243 -15.70 -3.97 -9.69
CA ILE A 243 -15.01 -3.12 -8.69
C ILE A 243 -13.55 -3.50 -8.62
N ILE A 244 -13.26 -4.80 -8.53
CA ILE A 244 -11.87 -5.30 -8.48
C ILE A 244 -11.12 -4.96 -9.77
N GLN A 245 -11.76 -5.09 -10.94
CA GLN A 245 -11.12 -4.72 -12.21
C GLN A 245 -10.82 -3.22 -12.27
N SER A 246 -11.80 -2.35 -11.95
CA SER A 246 -11.60 -0.89 -11.89
C SER A 246 -10.48 -0.52 -10.91
N PHE A 247 -10.46 -1.14 -9.74
CA PHE A 247 -9.41 -0.95 -8.74
C PHE A 247 -8.02 -1.34 -9.28
N THR A 248 -7.94 -2.50 -9.94
CA THR A 248 -6.69 -3.00 -10.53
C THR A 248 -6.22 -2.13 -11.70
N ASN A 249 -7.14 -1.64 -12.54
CA ASN A 249 -6.83 -0.70 -13.62
C ASN A 249 -6.22 0.61 -13.08
N ALA A 250 -6.83 1.19 -12.03
CA ALA A 250 -6.32 2.40 -11.39
C ALA A 250 -4.92 2.20 -10.82
N LEU A 251 -4.68 1.06 -10.18
CA LEU A 251 -3.34 0.72 -9.67
C LEU A 251 -2.32 0.54 -10.80
N GLN A 252 -2.69 -0.12 -11.93
CA GLN A 252 -1.79 -0.29 -13.06
C GLN A 252 -1.38 1.07 -13.64
N LYS A 253 -2.29 2.03 -13.75
CA LYS A 253 -1.94 3.41 -14.14
C LYS A 253 -0.91 4.03 -13.18
N GLY A 254 -1.02 3.78 -11.87
CA GLY A 254 -0.04 4.20 -10.87
C GLY A 254 1.33 3.53 -11.07
N MET A 255 1.33 2.23 -11.41
CA MET A 255 2.57 1.51 -11.77
C MET A 255 3.21 2.08 -13.02
N ASP A 256 2.43 2.29 -14.08
CA ASP A 256 2.90 2.87 -15.36
C ASP A 256 3.47 4.29 -15.15
N TYR A 257 2.87 5.06 -14.24
CA TYR A 257 3.37 6.37 -13.88
C TYR A 257 4.78 6.28 -13.29
N VAL A 258 4.99 5.46 -12.26
CA VAL A 258 6.31 5.34 -11.60
C VAL A 258 7.38 4.74 -12.52
N GLN A 259 7.00 3.93 -13.52
CA GLN A 259 7.93 3.40 -14.52
C GLN A 259 8.37 4.46 -15.55
N SER A 260 7.59 5.52 -15.73
CA SER A 260 7.81 6.52 -16.79
C SER A 260 8.25 7.89 -16.30
N HIS A 261 8.27 8.13 -14.98
CA HIS A 261 8.60 9.41 -14.36
C HIS A 261 9.83 9.32 -13.48
N SER A 262 10.48 10.47 -13.26
CA SER A 262 11.64 10.55 -12.37
C SER A 262 11.25 10.45 -10.90
N PRO A 263 12.16 10.07 -10.00
CA PRO A 263 11.92 10.06 -8.56
C PRO A 263 11.42 11.41 -8.01
N GLU A 264 11.87 12.53 -8.57
CA GLU A 264 11.44 13.87 -8.19
C GLU A 264 9.96 14.11 -8.56
N GLU A 265 9.55 13.70 -9.76
CA GLU A 265 8.15 13.81 -10.22
C GLU A 265 7.23 12.91 -9.38
N ILE A 266 7.65 11.67 -9.11
CA ILE A 266 6.93 10.75 -8.23
C ILE A 266 6.78 11.34 -6.83
N ALA A 267 7.86 11.83 -6.23
CA ALA A 267 7.85 12.47 -4.91
C ALA A 267 6.91 13.69 -4.87
N GLN A 268 6.90 14.50 -5.92
CA GLN A 268 6.00 15.65 -6.00
C GLN A 268 4.53 15.24 -5.99
N VAL A 269 4.16 14.20 -6.73
CA VAL A 269 2.78 13.71 -6.80
C VAL A 269 2.32 13.17 -5.45
N ILE A 270 3.15 12.33 -4.80
CA ILE A 270 2.74 11.68 -3.55
C ILE A 270 2.91 12.56 -2.30
N SER A 271 3.50 13.76 -2.42
CA SER A 271 3.77 14.64 -1.27
C SER A 271 2.55 14.99 -0.41
N PRO A 272 1.30 15.10 -0.94
CA PRO A 272 0.14 15.34 -0.09
C PRO A 272 -0.15 14.21 0.90
N GLN A 273 0.29 12.98 0.60
CA GLN A 273 0.14 11.82 1.47
C GLN A 273 1.17 11.84 2.63
N PHE A 274 2.26 12.59 2.51
CA PHE A 274 3.37 12.64 3.49
C PHE A 274 3.69 14.07 3.93
N PRO A 275 2.72 14.82 4.51
CA PRO A 275 2.87 16.23 4.82
C PRO A 275 3.96 16.54 5.86
N GLU A 276 4.35 15.54 6.67
CA GLU A 276 5.40 15.66 7.68
C GLU A 276 6.82 15.45 7.11
N THR A 277 6.94 15.00 5.84
CA THR A 277 8.21 14.70 5.18
C THR A 277 8.56 15.83 4.20
N ASP A 278 9.70 16.47 4.39
CA ASP A 278 10.16 17.49 3.44
C ASP A 278 10.51 16.88 2.07
N MET A 279 10.44 17.70 1.01
CA MET A 279 10.61 17.23 -0.37
C MET A 279 11.98 16.59 -0.64
N ASP A 280 13.04 17.07 -0.01
CA ASP A 280 14.39 16.52 -0.20
C ASP A 280 14.47 15.10 0.39
N THR A 281 13.85 14.91 1.57
CA THR A 281 13.73 13.59 2.20
C THR A 281 12.86 12.67 1.38
N LEU A 282 11.70 13.14 0.94
CA LEU A 282 10.75 12.36 0.15
C LEU A 282 11.37 11.89 -1.17
N THR A 283 12.06 12.79 -1.87
CA THR A 283 12.78 12.47 -3.12
C THR A 283 13.89 11.45 -2.87
N THR A 284 14.66 11.62 -1.79
CA THR A 284 15.72 10.67 -1.43
C THR A 284 15.16 9.26 -1.22
N ILE A 285 14.06 9.15 -0.49
CA ILE A 285 13.40 7.87 -0.20
C ILE A 285 12.81 7.24 -1.46
N VAL A 286 12.10 8.02 -2.28
CA VAL A 286 11.56 7.53 -3.57
C VAL A 286 12.69 7.04 -4.45
N ASN A 287 13.81 7.77 -4.54
CA ASN A 287 14.98 7.36 -5.32
C ASN A 287 15.58 6.03 -4.81
N ARG A 288 15.68 5.82 -3.50
CA ARG A 288 16.13 4.53 -2.93
C ARG A 288 15.27 3.37 -3.39
N TYR A 289 13.95 3.52 -3.33
CA TYR A 289 13.01 2.49 -3.78
C TYR A 289 13.02 2.30 -5.29
N TYR A 290 13.20 3.37 -6.04
CA TYR A 290 13.33 3.34 -7.50
C TYR A 290 14.60 2.59 -7.93
N GLU A 291 15.77 2.95 -7.38
CA GLU A 291 17.07 2.35 -7.71
C GLU A 291 17.14 0.86 -7.35
N GLN A 292 16.48 0.43 -6.30
CA GLN A 292 16.44 -0.99 -5.94
C GLN A 292 15.39 -1.79 -6.71
N ASP A 293 14.67 -1.17 -7.69
CA ASP A 293 13.65 -1.86 -8.49
C ASP A 293 12.53 -2.47 -7.62
N THR A 294 11.98 -1.64 -6.70
CA THR A 294 10.98 -2.08 -5.71
C THR A 294 9.66 -2.45 -6.34
N TRP A 295 9.22 -1.66 -7.34
CA TRP A 295 7.89 -1.75 -7.91
C TRP A 295 7.91 -2.56 -9.20
N LYS A 296 6.96 -3.47 -9.32
CA LYS A 296 6.82 -4.31 -10.51
C LYS A 296 6.44 -3.47 -11.74
N GLU A 297 6.73 -4.00 -12.93
CA GLU A 297 6.23 -3.44 -14.18
C GLU A 297 4.69 -3.58 -14.28
N ASN A 298 4.16 -4.67 -13.74
CA ASN A 298 2.72 -4.96 -13.71
C ASN A 298 2.32 -5.64 -12.41
N LEU A 299 1.01 -5.73 -12.18
CA LEU A 299 0.41 -6.22 -10.93
C LEU A 299 0.26 -7.76 -10.87
N VAL A 300 0.74 -8.50 -11.87
CA VAL A 300 0.59 -9.97 -11.89
C VAL A 300 1.40 -10.61 -10.76
N PHE A 301 0.73 -11.40 -9.92
CA PHE A 301 1.37 -12.19 -8.87
C PHE A 301 1.74 -13.56 -9.41
N GLU A 302 2.99 -13.72 -9.81
CA GLU A 302 3.51 -14.91 -10.47
C GLU A 302 3.55 -16.13 -9.52
N LYS A 303 3.38 -17.32 -10.10
CA LYS A 303 3.41 -18.58 -9.33
C LYS A 303 4.77 -18.80 -8.66
N ASP A 304 5.86 -18.56 -9.37
CA ASP A 304 7.21 -18.73 -8.84
C ASP A 304 7.46 -17.80 -7.63
N SER A 305 6.86 -16.59 -7.64
CA SER A 305 6.91 -15.67 -6.50
C SER A 305 6.16 -16.22 -5.28
N PHE A 306 5.00 -16.85 -5.49
CA PHE A 306 4.24 -17.45 -4.41
C PHE A 306 4.95 -18.70 -3.83
N GLU A 307 5.60 -19.49 -4.67
CA GLU A 307 6.43 -20.62 -4.19
C GLU A 307 7.62 -20.11 -3.37
N LEU A 308 8.31 -19.06 -3.82
CA LEU A 308 9.37 -18.42 -3.03
C LEU A 308 8.88 -17.88 -1.69
N LEU A 309 7.68 -17.27 -1.66
CA LEU A 309 7.06 -16.86 -0.40
C LEU A 309 6.95 -18.02 0.58
N GLN A 310 6.49 -19.16 0.11
CA GLN A 310 6.36 -20.36 0.95
C GLN A 310 7.71 -20.94 1.36
N ASP A 311 8.76 -20.86 0.51
CA ASP A 311 10.13 -21.23 0.89
C ASP A 311 10.63 -20.34 2.05
N ILE A 312 10.35 -19.03 2.02
CA ILE A 312 10.71 -18.10 3.07
C ILE A 312 9.98 -18.46 4.37
N LEU A 313 8.68 -18.70 4.31
CA LEU A 313 7.88 -19.08 5.48
C LEU A 313 8.33 -20.41 6.09
N GLU A 314 8.61 -21.42 5.26
CA GLU A 314 9.14 -22.71 5.73
C GLU A 314 10.50 -22.54 6.40
N SER A 315 11.40 -21.72 5.81
CA SER A 315 12.72 -21.48 6.36
C SER A 315 12.69 -20.75 7.71
N ALA A 316 11.67 -19.92 7.93
CA ALA A 316 11.41 -19.23 9.19
C ALA A 316 10.70 -20.11 10.23
N GLY A 317 10.21 -21.31 9.83
CA GLY A 317 9.43 -22.20 10.69
C GLY A 317 7.99 -21.75 10.89
N GLU A 318 7.48 -20.87 10.03
CA GLU A 318 6.14 -20.29 10.10
C GLU A 318 5.13 -21.00 9.16
N LEU A 319 5.58 -21.99 8.39
CA LEU A 319 4.75 -22.78 7.48
C LEU A 319 4.95 -24.27 7.71
N GLU A 320 3.89 -24.97 8.19
CA GLU A 320 3.91 -26.42 8.35
C GLU A 320 3.51 -27.16 7.07
N LYS A 321 2.64 -26.56 6.25
CA LYS A 321 2.10 -27.18 5.04
C LYS A 321 1.86 -26.12 3.97
N ARG A 322 2.38 -26.38 2.77
CA ARG A 322 2.17 -25.50 1.61
C ARG A 322 0.70 -25.47 1.18
N VAL A 323 0.32 -24.33 0.61
CA VAL A 323 -0.99 -24.09 0.02
C VAL A 323 -0.82 -23.98 -1.50
N ASP A 324 -1.78 -24.52 -2.25
CA ASP A 324 -1.76 -24.43 -3.70
C ASP A 324 -1.97 -22.97 -4.14
N TYR A 325 -1.17 -22.53 -5.11
CA TYR A 325 -1.22 -21.18 -5.66
C TYR A 325 -2.64 -20.76 -6.09
N GLU A 326 -3.33 -21.65 -6.81
CA GLU A 326 -4.66 -21.41 -7.36
C GLU A 326 -5.76 -21.23 -6.28
N GLN A 327 -5.45 -21.55 -5.02
CA GLN A 327 -6.37 -21.34 -3.89
C GLN A 327 -6.29 -19.93 -3.32
N LEU A 328 -5.13 -19.26 -3.41
CA LEU A 328 -4.87 -17.98 -2.77
C LEU A 328 -4.40 -16.89 -3.72
N VAL A 329 -4.31 -17.16 -5.02
CA VAL A 329 -3.93 -16.15 -6.02
C VAL A 329 -4.83 -16.26 -7.26
N THR A 330 -5.27 -15.10 -7.74
CA THR A 330 -5.87 -14.94 -9.07
C THR A 330 -5.13 -13.86 -9.83
N THR A 331 -4.86 -14.11 -11.11
CA THR A 331 -4.18 -13.14 -11.99
C THR A 331 -5.11 -12.54 -13.04
N GLU A 332 -6.39 -12.90 -13.01
CA GLU A 332 -7.36 -12.49 -14.03
C GLU A 332 -7.44 -10.96 -14.18
N PHE A 333 -7.59 -10.25 -13.06
CA PHE A 333 -7.75 -8.80 -13.06
C PHE A 333 -6.46 -8.07 -13.48
N ALA A 334 -5.31 -8.52 -12.96
CA ALA A 334 -4.01 -7.96 -13.33
C ALA A 334 -3.69 -8.20 -14.82
N ASN A 335 -3.94 -9.40 -15.34
CA ASN A 335 -3.76 -9.69 -16.77
C ASN A 335 -4.69 -8.85 -17.67
N THR A 336 -5.88 -8.51 -17.19
CA THR A 336 -6.80 -7.65 -17.94
C THR A 336 -6.33 -6.20 -17.92
N ALA A 337 -5.77 -5.71 -16.83
CA ALA A 337 -5.32 -4.33 -16.68
C ALA A 337 -4.10 -3.96 -17.54
N ILE A 338 -3.30 -4.94 -17.98
CA ILE A 338 -2.12 -4.73 -18.85
C ILE A 338 -2.42 -4.87 -20.36
N ASN A 339 -3.66 -5.23 -20.73
CA ASN A 339 -4.10 -5.38 -22.14
C ASN A 339 -4.99 -4.22 -22.58
#